data_e487626d92a4db8781420b49c8da6803
#
_entry.id   e487626d92a4db8781420b49c8da6803
#
_cell.length_a   1.000
_cell.length_b   1.000
_cell.length_c   1.000
_cell.angle_alpha   90.00
_cell.angle_beta   90.00
_cell.angle_gamma   90.00
#
_symmetry.space_group_name_H-M   'P 1'
#
loop_
_entity.id
_entity.type
_entity.pdbx_description
1 polymer ?
#
loop_
_entity_poly.entity_id
_entity_poly.type
_entity_poly.pdbx_seq_one_letter_code
_entity_poly.pdbx_strand_id
1 'polypeptide(L)'
;MDDELHERVREVIASVPAGSVATYGDIASVSGAPSPRLVGRILGEDGHDLPWHRILRADGTPAPHLLDEQLQRLRAEGVIADGQRVDLRKYRWQRDPDDDAGPGALF
;
A
#
# COMPACT_ATOMS: atom_id res chain seq x y z
N MET A 1 -6.48 4.75 21.01
CA MET A 1 -5.68 4.28 19.89
C MET A 1 -4.32 4.95 19.91
N ASP A 2 -3.32 4.27 19.46
CA ASP A 2 -1.96 4.79 19.41
C ASP A 2 -1.81 5.76 18.25
N ASP A 3 -1.67 7.06 18.56
CA ASP A 3 -1.53 8.08 17.54
C ASP A 3 -0.22 7.94 16.76
N GLU A 4 0.82 7.45 17.40
CA GLU A 4 2.08 7.21 16.72
C GLU A 4 1.95 6.11 15.67
N LEU A 5 1.24 5.04 16.00
CA LEU A 5 1.01 3.96 15.05
C LEU A 5 0.15 4.44 13.89
N HIS A 6 -0.89 5.22 14.18
CA HIS A 6 -1.76 5.79 13.16
C HIS A 6 -0.93 6.63 12.15
N GLU A 7 -0.08 7.51 12.67
CA GLU A 7 0.77 8.33 11.80
C GLU A 7 1.78 7.50 11.02
N ARG A 8 2.33 6.46 11.64
CA ARG A 8 3.28 5.60 10.95
C ARG A 8 2.62 4.86 9.79
N VAL A 9 1.39 4.37 9.98
CA VAL A 9 0.63 3.73 8.92
C VAL A 9 0.43 4.71 7.77
N ARG A 10 0.02 5.93 8.07
CA ARG A 10 -0.17 6.96 7.06
C ARG A 10 1.12 7.26 6.29
N GLU A 11 2.23 7.38 7.01
CA GLU A 11 3.52 7.66 6.37
C GLU A 11 3.95 6.52 5.43
N VAL A 12 3.75 5.29 5.85
CA VAL A 12 4.11 4.14 5.02
C VAL A 12 3.25 4.12 3.75
N ILE A 13 1.96 4.35 3.87
CA ILE A 13 1.07 4.41 2.70
C ILE A 13 1.51 5.54 1.76
N ALA A 14 1.82 6.70 2.32
CA ALA A 14 2.26 7.85 1.51
C ALA A 14 3.56 7.58 0.77
N SER A 15 4.35 6.61 1.24
CA SER A 15 5.64 6.26 0.63
C SER A 15 5.51 5.36 -0.60
N VAL A 16 4.36 4.75 -0.83
CA VAL A 16 4.17 3.88 -1.99
C VAL A 16 4.14 4.74 -3.26
N PRO A 17 5.11 4.57 -4.17
CA PRO A 17 5.22 5.47 -5.31
C PRO A 17 4.22 5.14 -6.42
N ALA A 18 3.96 6.12 -7.28
CA ALA A 18 3.17 5.89 -8.48
C ALA A 18 3.83 4.81 -9.34
N GLY A 19 3.05 3.92 -9.90
CA GLY A 19 3.54 2.79 -10.67
C GLY A 19 3.79 1.54 -9.84
N SER A 20 3.63 1.63 -8.53
CA SER A 20 3.76 0.50 -7.61
C SER A 20 2.49 0.31 -6.80
N VAL A 21 2.30 -0.89 -6.27
CA VAL A 21 1.19 -1.20 -5.38
C VAL A 21 1.72 -1.91 -4.14
N ALA A 22 0.93 -1.88 -3.07
CA ALA A 22 1.23 -2.63 -1.86
C ALA A 22 -0.07 -3.29 -1.38
N THR A 23 0.06 -4.32 -0.58
CA THR A 23 -1.12 -4.93 0.05
C THR A 23 -1.31 -4.34 1.44
N TYR A 24 -2.51 -4.51 2.00
CA TYR A 24 -2.75 -4.12 3.38
C TYR A 24 -1.77 -4.81 4.33
N GLY A 25 -1.42 -6.08 4.03
CA GLY A 25 -0.43 -6.81 4.82
C GLY A 25 0.97 -6.22 4.70
N ASP A 26 1.35 -5.75 3.52
CA ASP A 26 2.65 -5.10 3.34
C ASP A 26 2.74 -3.85 4.21
N ILE A 27 1.70 -3.05 4.19
CA ILE A 27 1.68 -1.81 4.99
C ILE A 27 1.72 -2.15 6.48
N ALA A 28 0.95 -3.16 6.91
CA ALA A 28 0.96 -3.58 8.31
C ALA A 28 2.37 -4.03 8.73
N SER A 29 3.02 -4.81 7.89
CA SER A 29 4.36 -5.32 8.19
C SER A 29 5.37 -4.18 8.34
N VAL A 30 5.38 -3.24 7.42
CA VAL A 30 6.36 -2.14 7.43
C VAL A 30 6.08 -1.15 8.56
N SER A 31 4.80 -0.87 8.83
CA SER A 31 4.43 0.12 9.83
C SER A 31 4.42 -0.42 11.27
N GLY A 32 4.44 -1.74 11.43
CA GLY A 32 4.29 -2.34 12.74
C GLY A 32 2.85 -2.47 13.20
N ALA A 33 1.88 -2.27 12.31
CA ALA A 33 0.47 -2.44 12.66
C ALA A 33 0.19 -3.91 12.96
N PRO A 34 -0.70 -4.20 13.94
CA PRO A 34 -0.94 -5.57 14.35
C PRO A 34 -1.72 -6.40 13.33
N SER A 35 -2.39 -5.76 12.37
CA SER A 35 -3.14 -6.50 11.37
C SER A 35 -3.38 -5.67 10.13
N PRO A 36 -3.58 -6.33 8.96
CA PRO A 36 -4.00 -5.62 7.75
C PRO A 36 -5.35 -4.93 7.91
N ARG A 37 -6.21 -5.46 8.77
CA ARG A 37 -7.53 -4.87 9.02
C ARG A 37 -7.42 -3.46 9.58
N LEU A 38 -6.47 -3.23 10.47
CA LEU A 38 -6.26 -1.89 11.02
C LEU A 38 -5.84 -0.91 9.93
N VAL A 39 -4.98 -1.34 9.01
CA VAL A 39 -4.58 -0.51 7.87
C VAL A 39 -5.81 -0.13 7.04
N GLY A 40 -6.67 -1.09 6.74
CA GLY A 40 -7.90 -0.83 5.99
C GLY A 40 -8.81 0.15 6.70
N ARG A 41 -8.91 0.02 8.02
CA ARG A 41 -9.72 0.92 8.83
C ARG A 41 -9.19 2.35 8.77
N ILE A 42 -7.89 2.51 8.92
CA ILE A 42 -7.27 3.84 8.86
C ILE A 42 -7.48 4.47 7.48
N LEU A 43 -7.29 3.69 6.42
CA LEU A 43 -7.55 4.19 5.06
C LEU A 43 -9.00 4.62 4.87
N GLY A 44 -9.94 3.84 5.39
CA GLY A 44 -11.36 4.16 5.25
C GLY A 44 -11.76 5.41 6.01
N GLU A 45 -11.18 5.63 7.18
CA GLU A 45 -11.54 6.74 8.05
C GLU A 45 -10.73 8.00 7.78
N ASP A 46 -9.49 7.86 7.35
CA ASP A 46 -8.54 8.97 7.31
C ASP A 46 -7.55 8.85 6.16
N GLY A 47 -7.95 8.24 5.05
CA GLY A 47 -7.04 8.00 3.94
C GLY A 47 -7.32 8.79 2.68
N HIS A 48 -8.22 9.76 2.72
CA HIS A 48 -8.65 10.49 1.52
C HIS A 48 -7.53 11.26 0.85
N ASP A 49 -6.56 11.72 1.63
CA ASP A 49 -5.41 12.48 1.14
C ASP A 49 -4.22 11.59 0.77
N LEU A 50 -4.36 10.28 0.96
CA LEU A 50 -3.28 9.32 0.71
C LEU A 50 -3.48 8.63 -0.63
N PRO A 51 -2.43 8.00 -1.20
CA PRO A 51 -2.58 7.22 -2.42
C PRO A 51 -3.24 5.87 -2.13
N TRP A 52 -4.48 5.90 -1.64
CA TRP A 52 -5.22 4.72 -1.22
C TRP A 52 -5.40 3.73 -2.37
N HIS A 53 -5.48 4.23 -3.61
CA HIS A 53 -5.66 3.39 -4.78
C HIS A 53 -4.49 2.44 -5.03
N ARG A 54 -3.34 2.69 -4.41
CA ARG A 54 -2.16 1.83 -4.55
C ARG A 54 -2.16 0.69 -3.55
N ILE A 55 -3.15 0.61 -2.66
CA ILE A 55 -3.23 -0.42 -1.62
C ILE A 55 -4.30 -1.43 -2.00
N LEU A 56 -3.90 -2.69 -2.12
CA LEU A 56 -4.74 -3.76 -2.61
C LEU A 56 -4.88 -4.87 -1.57
N ARG A 57 -5.85 -5.76 -1.79
CA ARG A 57 -5.98 -6.95 -0.97
C ARG A 57 -4.84 -7.92 -1.27
N ALA A 58 -4.67 -8.90 -0.39
CA ALA A 58 -3.54 -9.84 -0.47
C ALA A 58 -3.44 -10.57 -1.82
N ASP A 59 -4.55 -10.77 -2.51
CA ASP A 59 -4.59 -11.43 -3.81
C ASP A 59 -4.39 -10.46 -5.00
N GLY A 60 -4.13 -9.20 -4.73
CA GLY A 60 -3.90 -8.21 -5.78
C GLY A 60 -5.16 -7.58 -6.34
N THR A 61 -6.31 -7.77 -5.69
CA THR A 61 -7.56 -7.19 -6.16
C THR A 61 -7.98 -6.01 -5.29
N PRO A 62 -8.67 -5.01 -5.87
CA PRO A 62 -9.28 -3.95 -5.08
C PRO A 62 -10.46 -4.46 -4.26
N ALA A 63 -10.87 -3.70 -3.25
CA ALA A 63 -12.13 -3.95 -2.58
C ALA A 63 -13.27 -3.85 -3.61
N PRO A 64 -14.31 -4.71 -3.53
CA PRO A 64 -15.34 -4.74 -4.58
C PRO A 64 -16.03 -3.41 -4.84
N HIS A 65 -16.28 -2.62 -3.80
CA HIS A 65 -16.96 -1.34 -3.95
C HIS A 65 -16.07 -0.24 -4.54
N LEU A 66 -14.76 -0.48 -4.66
CA LEU A 66 -13.80 0.48 -5.19
C LEU A 66 -13.20 0.00 -6.51
N LEU A 67 -13.64 -1.14 -7.01
CA LEU A 67 -12.98 -1.84 -8.11
C LEU A 67 -12.70 -0.94 -9.31
N ASP A 68 -13.73 -0.32 -9.85
CA ASP A 68 -13.60 0.45 -11.08
C ASP A 68 -12.71 1.68 -10.90
N GLU A 69 -12.97 2.43 -9.84
CA GLU A 69 -12.20 3.65 -9.60
C GLU A 69 -10.73 3.34 -9.31
N GLN A 70 -10.49 2.33 -8.50
CA GLN A 70 -9.13 1.98 -8.11
C GLN A 70 -8.31 1.51 -9.30
N LEU A 71 -8.88 0.62 -10.12
CA LEU A 71 -8.20 0.14 -11.32
C LEU A 71 -7.96 1.24 -12.33
N GLN A 72 -8.90 2.18 -12.45
CA GLN A 72 -8.75 3.31 -13.35
C GLN A 72 -7.58 4.21 -12.93
N ARG A 73 -7.49 4.50 -11.64
CA ARG A 73 -6.39 5.32 -11.11
C ARG A 73 -5.04 4.63 -11.27
N LEU A 74 -4.99 3.33 -11.01
CA LEU A 74 -3.77 2.56 -11.20
C LEU A 74 -3.34 2.52 -12.65
N ARG A 75 -4.29 2.35 -13.57
CA ARG A 75 -4.01 2.34 -14.99
C ARG A 75 -3.38 3.66 -15.44
N ALA A 76 -3.87 4.77 -14.90
CA ALA A 76 -3.30 6.08 -15.20
C ALA A 76 -1.84 6.21 -14.76
N GLU A 77 -1.40 5.38 -13.82
CA GLU A 77 -0.03 5.33 -13.34
C GLU A 77 0.80 4.24 -14.00
N GLY A 78 0.24 3.55 -14.98
CA GLY A 78 0.96 2.49 -15.70
C GLY A 78 0.79 1.10 -15.09
N VAL A 79 -0.04 0.95 -14.05
CA VAL A 79 -0.31 -0.35 -13.44
C VAL A 79 -1.52 -0.95 -14.14
N ILE A 80 -1.30 -1.97 -14.94
CA ILE A 80 -2.34 -2.58 -15.76
C ILE A 80 -2.74 -3.91 -15.14
N ALA A 81 -4.01 -4.01 -14.74
CA ALA A 81 -4.54 -5.23 -14.18
C ALA A 81 -4.86 -6.25 -15.27
N ASP A 82 -4.76 -7.53 -14.91
CA ASP A 82 -5.26 -8.63 -15.72
C ASP A 82 -6.66 -8.97 -15.18
N GLY A 83 -7.68 -8.56 -15.91
CA GLY A 83 -9.03 -8.60 -15.38
C GLY A 83 -9.15 -7.66 -14.19
N GLN A 84 -9.43 -8.21 -13.02
CA GLN A 84 -9.57 -7.44 -11.78
C GLN A 84 -8.36 -7.54 -10.86
N ARG A 85 -7.33 -8.28 -11.28
CA ARG A 85 -6.18 -8.58 -10.44
C ARG A 85 -4.92 -7.92 -10.97
N VAL A 86 -4.19 -7.26 -10.07
CA VAL A 86 -2.88 -6.70 -10.36
C VAL A 86 -1.83 -7.77 -10.10
N ASP A 87 -0.88 -7.93 -11.02
CA ASP A 87 0.21 -8.88 -10.84
C ASP A 87 1.19 -8.34 -9.80
N LEU A 88 1.13 -8.88 -8.59
CA LEU A 88 1.96 -8.42 -7.50
C LEU A 88 3.44 -8.69 -7.73
N ARG A 89 3.78 -9.70 -8.53
CA ARG A 89 5.18 -9.97 -8.84
C ARG A 89 5.80 -8.87 -9.69
N LYS A 90 4.96 -8.21 -10.48
CA LYS A 90 5.43 -7.15 -11.39
C LYS A 90 5.39 -5.77 -10.73
N TYR A 91 4.34 -5.47 -9.97
CA TYR A 91 4.07 -4.11 -9.52
C TYR A 91 4.22 -3.89 -8.01
N ARG A 92 4.46 -4.94 -7.24
CA ARG A 92 4.52 -4.81 -5.79
C ARG A 92 5.67 -3.92 -5.36
N TRP A 93 5.35 -2.92 -4.55
CA TRP A 93 6.34 -2.05 -3.96
C TRP A 93 7.27 -2.85 -3.08
N GLN A 94 8.56 -2.68 -3.32
CA GLN A 94 9.57 -3.33 -2.51
C GLN A 94 10.38 -2.25 -1.85
N ARG A 95 10.27 -2.20 -0.53
CA ARG A 95 11.07 -1.28 0.23
C ARG A 95 12.51 -1.74 0.16
N ASP A 96 13.38 -0.81 -0.25
CA ASP A 96 14.80 -1.12 -0.35
C ASP A 96 15.34 -1.38 1.05
N PRO A 97 15.98 -2.53 1.31
CA PRO A 97 16.60 -2.78 2.61
C PRO A 97 17.58 -1.70 3.01
N ASP A 98 18.27 -1.09 2.07
CA ASP A 98 19.20 -0.01 2.33
C ASP A 98 18.50 1.23 2.87
N ASP A 99 17.33 1.54 2.34
CA ASP A 99 16.53 2.66 2.84
C ASP A 99 16.10 2.43 4.28
N ASP A 100 15.76 1.18 4.61
CA ASP A 100 15.29 0.80 5.92
C ASP A 100 16.39 0.86 6.95
N ALA A 101 17.54 0.36 6.58
CA ALA A 101 18.65 0.17 7.49
C ALA A 101 19.62 1.35 7.56
N GLY A 102 19.49 2.27 6.62
CA GLY A 102 20.36 3.43 6.56
C GLY A 102 21.77 3.11 6.05
N PRO A 103 22.64 4.11 6.03
CA PRO A 103 23.96 3.95 5.40
C PRO A 103 24.82 2.85 6.03
N GLY A 104 24.68 2.62 7.32
CA GLY A 104 25.50 1.64 8.01
C GLY A 104 25.15 0.21 7.70
N ALA A 105 24.00 -0.02 7.08
CA ALA A 105 23.52 -1.37 6.85
C ALA A 105 24.11 -2.03 5.62
N LEU A 106 24.85 -1.31 4.87
CA LEU A 106 25.46 -1.85 3.65
C LEU A 106 26.62 -2.78 3.94
N PHE A 107 26.98 -2.88 5.17
CA PHE A 107 28.19 -3.63 5.57
C PHE A 107 27.95 -4.50 6.74
#